data_dcce888b11e55271b7ee4aae05bf2f80
#
_entry.id   dcce888b11e55271b7ee4aae05bf2f80
#
_cell.length_a   1.000
_cell.length_b   1.000
_cell.length_c   1.000
_cell.angle_alpha   90.00
_cell.angle_beta   90.00
_cell.angle_gamma   90.00
#
_symmetry.space_group_name_H-M   'P 1'
#
loop_
_entity.id
_entity.type
_entity.pdbx_description
1 polymer ?
#
loop_
_entity_poly.entity_id
_entity_poly.type
_entity_poly.pdbx_seq_one_letter_code
_entity_poly.pdbx_strand_id
1 'polypeptide(L)'
;MDRRTPQLQLNLHLRNDRAVISIDIGGGALHRRGYRIAGGNAPLQETLAAAIVRLSGWDGEDKLHDPMCGSGTLLAEAWLAASRIPPGWLRAEPTPPWAVLPDFDARIWADVKSEARARSRRLPGGLVTGADLDPAALATARTNLDRLPAGVAIRLRTADARELALPPGATVLTNPPYGVRIGRQHEVDLLYKALGDALKRNCPGTTAWILCGDTTLVGKLGLRPGVRIPLWNGGIECRLVRLDLFAGPRERKPES
;
A
#
# COMPACT_ATOMS: atom_id res chain seq x y z
N MET A 1 14.53 6.17 -35.41
CA MET A 1 14.30 6.38 -33.98
C MET A 1 12.83 6.22 -33.69
N ASP A 2 12.41 5.12 -33.08
CA ASP A 2 11.00 4.88 -32.74
C ASP A 2 10.69 5.63 -31.43
N ARG A 3 9.77 6.63 -31.51
CA ARG A 3 9.34 7.44 -30.37
C ARG A 3 8.23 6.76 -29.56
N ARG A 4 7.59 5.72 -30.09
CA ARG A 4 6.48 5.03 -29.39
C ARG A 4 6.97 3.89 -28.51
N THR A 5 8.03 3.20 -28.95
CA THR A 5 8.66 2.09 -28.22
C THR A 5 10.18 2.27 -28.17
N PRO A 6 10.69 3.29 -27.46
CA PRO A 6 12.13 3.53 -27.37
C PRO A 6 12.79 2.38 -26.60
N GLN A 7 13.95 1.95 -27.07
CA GLN A 7 14.78 0.98 -26.34
C GLN A 7 15.32 1.58 -25.02
N LEU A 8 15.62 2.89 -25.05
CA LEU A 8 16.11 3.64 -23.89
C LEU A 8 15.47 5.03 -23.87
N GLN A 9 14.96 5.42 -22.72
CA GLN A 9 14.40 6.76 -22.52
C GLN A 9 15.43 7.67 -21.87
N LEU A 10 15.71 8.80 -22.52
CA LEU A 10 16.55 9.86 -21.98
C LEU A 10 15.68 11.03 -21.50
N ASN A 11 15.98 11.55 -20.34
CA ASN A 11 15.38 12.76 -19.81
C ASN A 11 16.42 13.88 -19.77
N LEU A 12 16.05 15.05 -20.30
CA LEU A 12 16.84 16.26 -20.22
C LEU A 12 16.16 17.25 -19.27
N HIS A 13 16.86 17.63 -18.22
CA HIS A 13 16.43 18.65 -17.28
C HIS A 13 17.36 19.89 -17.39
N LEU A 14 16.75 21.04 -17.72
CA LEU A 14 17.45 22.32 -17.82
C LEU A 14 17.08 23.21 -16.64
N ARG A 15 18.10 23.70 -15.91
CA ARG A 15 17.90 24.63 -14.79
C ARG A 15 19.12 25.56 -14.64
N ASN A 16 18.90 26.88 -14.64
CA ASN A 16 19.95 27.91 -14.42
C ASN A 16 21.25 27.62 -15.22
N ASP A 17 21.14 27.55 -16.55
CA ASP A 17 22.25 27.28 -17.49
C ASP A 17 22.97 25.94 -17.30
N ARG A 18 22.38 25.03 -16.52
CA ARG A 18 22.84 23.65 -16.37
C ARG A 18 21.87 22.67 -17.02
N ALA A 19 22.45 21.72 -17.77
CA ALA A 19 21.72 20.59 -18.35
C ALA A 19 22.08 19.31 -17.59
N VAL A 20 21.05 18.55 -17.18
CA VAL A 20 21.23 17.20 -16.64
C VAL A 20 20.57 16.23 -17.60
N ILE A 21 21.36 15.30 -18.14
CA ILE A 21 20.86 14.21 -18.97
C ILE A 21 20.79 12.96 -18.08
N SER A 22 19.64 12.33 -18.04
CA SER A 22 19.40 11.12 -17.23
C SER A 22 18.86 10.00 -18.12
N ILE A 23 19.23 8.78 -17.79
CA ILE A 23 18.70 7.56 -18.40
C ILE A 23 17.58 7.02 -17.50
N ASP A 24 16.39 6.73 -18.07
CA ASP A 24 15.36 6.01 -17.35
C ASP A 24 15.69 4.51 -17.30
N ILE A 25 16.18 4.08 -16.16
CA ILE A 25 16.45 2.66 -15.88
C ILE A 25 15.21 1.93 -15.34
N GLY A 26 14.11 2.63 -15.09
CA GLY A 26 12.88 2.04 -14.56
C GLY A 26 12.08 1.27 -15.58
N GLY A 27 12.27 1.51 -16.89
CA GLY A 27 11.44 0.95 -17.95
C GLY A 27 9.98 1.42 -17.85
N GLY A 28 9.78 2.70 -17.51
CA GLY A 28 8.48 3.34 -17.32
C GLY A 28 8.03 3.39 -15.85
N ALA A 29 6.78 3.80 -15.65
CA ALA A 29 6.26 4.12 -14.33
C ALA A 29 6.31 2.94 -13.35
N LEU A 30 7.02 3.09 -12.23
CA LEU A 30 7.26 2.04 -11.24
C LEU A 30 6.01 1.58 -10.50
N HIS A 31 4.94 2.38 -10.47
CA HIS A 31 3.65 1.95 -9.91
C HIS A 31 2.97 0.87 -10.76
N ARG A 32 3.32 0.74 -12.05
CA ARG A 32 2.79 -0.33 -12.91
C ARG A 32 3.47 -1.66 -12.59
N ARG A 33 3.04 -2.31 -11.49
CA ARG A 33 3.59 -3.58 -11.01
C ARG A 33 3.24 -4.78 -11.89
N GLY A 34 2.16 -4.69 -12.67
CA GLY A 34 1.67 -5.77 -13.53
C GLY A 34 0.56 -6.64 -12.91
N TYR A 35 0.29 -6.54 -11.60
CA TYR A 35 -0.82 -7.28 -10.99
C TYR A 35 -2.17 -6.57 -11.14
N ARG A 36 -2.21 -5.26 -11.25
CA ARG A 36 -3.47 -4.51 -11.40
C ARG A 36 -4.00 -4.61 -12.82
N ILE A 37 -5.14 -5.26 -13.00
CA ILE A 37 -5.88 -5.33 -14.27
C ILE A 37 -7.08 -4.40 -14.23
N ALA A 38 -7.74 -4.36 -13.06
CA ALA A 38 -8.91 -3.55 -12.84
C ALA A 38 -8.67 -2.54 -11.71
N GLY A 39 -9.19 -1.35 -11.85
CA GLY A 39 -9.10 -0.28 -10.85
C GLY A 39 -10.46 0.34 -10.59
N GLY A 40 -10.68 0.81 -9.35
CA GLY A 40 -11.81 1.67 -9.01
C GLY A 40 -11.56 3.14 -9.39
N ASN A 41 -12.49 4.01 -9.04
CA ASN A 41 -12.33 5.46 -9.18
C ASN A 41 -11.23 5.95 -8.21
N ALA A 42 -10.12 6.49 -8.73
CA ALA A 42 -8.96 7.01 -7.99
C ALA A 42 -8.27 5.98 -7.07
N PRO A 43 -7.72 4.88 -7.61
CA PRO A 43 -7.05 3.86 -6.82
C PRO A 43 -5.76 4.41 -6.21
N LEU A 44 -5.40 3.91 -5.01
CA LEU A 44 -4.09 4.16 -4.42
C LEU A 44 -2.99 3.66 -5.35
N GLN A 45 -1.97 4.49 -5.61
CA GLN A 45 -0.82 4.06 -6.42
C GLN A 45 -0.02 2.98 -5.68
N GLU A 46 0.47 1.99 -6.40
CA GLU A 46 1.21 0.85 -5.85
C GLU A 46 2.50 1.30 -5.14
N THR A 47 3.19 2.29 -5.68
CA THR A 47 4.40 2.86 -5.04
C THR A 47 4.08 3.56 -3.72
N LEU A 48 2.93 4.25 -3.64
CA LEU A 48 2.49 4.86 -2.38
C LEU A 48 2.04 3.78 -1.39
N ALA A 49 1.32 2.75 -1.85
CA ALA A 49 0.95 1.61 -1.00
C ALA A 49 2.17 0.90 -0.42
N ALA A 50 3.20 0.64 -1.25
CA ALA A 50 4.48 0.07 -0.79
C ALA A 50 5.18 0.96 0.25
N ALA A 51 5.17 2.29 0.04
CA ALA A 51 5.72 3.24 1.00
C ALA A 51 4.95 3.21 2.34
N ILE A 52 3.62 3.14 2.30
CA ILE A 52 2.76 3.04 3.49
C ILE A 52 3.07 1.75 4.27
N VAL A 53 3.17 0.60 3.58
CA VAL A 53 3.56 -0.68 4.21
C VAL A 53 4.92 -0.55 4.89
N ARG A 54 5.91 0.03 4.21
CA ARG A 54 7.25 0.22 4.79
C ARG A 54 7.25 1.18 5.99
N LEU A 55 6.52 2.29 5.91
CA LEU A 55 6.39 3.27 6.98
C LEU A 55 5.63 2.74 8.20
N SER A 56 4.74 1.76 7.99
CA SER A 56 4.03 1.11 9.08
C SER A 56 4.95 0.27 9.97
N GLY A 57 6.11 -0.12 9.48
CA GLY A 57 7.03 -1.00 10.18
C GLY A 57 6.55 -2.45 10.28
N TRP A 58 5.43 -2.80 9.59
CA TRP A 58 4.96 -4.18 9.59
C TRP A 58 5.95 -5.09 8.84
N ASP A 59 6.41 -6.14 9.49
CA ASP A 59 7.50 -7.03 9.05
C ASP A 59 7.01 -8.37 8.46
N GLY A 60 5.70 -8.63 8.55
CA GLY A 60 5.09 -9.87 8.07
C GLY A 60 5.12 -11.01 9.08
N GLU A 61 5.30 -10.75 10.36
CA GLU A 61 5.21 -11.75 11.42
C GLU A 61 3.81 -11.79 12.05
N ASP A 62 3.21 -10.62 12.32
CA ASP A 62 1.88 -10.51 12.86
C ASP A 62 0.81 -10.37 11.77
N LYS A 63 -0.46 -10.61 12.12
CA LYS A 63 -1.59 -10.46 11.19
C LYS A 63 -1.73 -9.02 10.72
N LEU A 64 -1.90 -8.83 9.41
CA LEU A 64 -2.29 -7.57 8.81
C LEU A 64 -3.72 -7.66 8.26
N HIS A 65 -4.51 -6.63 8.53
CA HIS A 65 -5.87 -6.53 8.03
C HIS A 65 -6.17 -5.15 7.44
N ASP A 66 -6.74 -5.13 6.23
CA ASP A 66 -7.31 -3.93 5.62
C ASP A 66 -8.84 -4.05 5.61
N PRO A 67 -9.57 -3.31 6.48
CA PRO A 67 -11.03 -3.38 6.56
C PRO A 67 -11.79 -2.66 5.44
N MET A 68 -11.09 -1.93 4.57
CA MET A 68 -11.65 -1.23 3.41
C MET A 68 -10.72 -1.36 2.22
N CYS A 69 -10.44 -2.62 1.82
CA CYS A 69 -9.33 -2.96 0.94
C CYS A 69 -9.53 -2.54 -0.53
N GLY A 70 -10.73 -2.18 -0.93
CA GLY A 70 -11.02 -1.76 -2.29
C GLY A 70 -10.52 -2.77 -3.33
N SER A 71 -9.66 -2.34 -4.24
CA SER A 71 -9.03 -3.20 -5.26
C SER A 71 -7.84 -4.03 -4.76
N GLY A 72 -7.56 -4.04 -3.46
CA GLY A 72 -6.55 -4.88 -2.83
C GLY A 72 -5.10 -4.37 -2.92
N THR A 73 -4.88 -3.09 -3.24
CA THR A 73 -3.52 -2.56 -3.48
C THR A 73 -2.62 -2.63 -2.25
N LEU A 74 -3.11 -2.22 -1.06
CA LEU A 74 -2.35 -2.31 0.19
C LEU A 74 -2.03 -3.77 0.54
N LEU A 75 -2.99 -4.68 0.33
CA LEU A 75 -2.81 -6.11 0.58
C LEU A 75 -1.75 -6.71 -0.35
N ALA A 76 -1.76 -6.34 -1.64
CA ALA A 76 -0.79 -6.80 -2.62
C ALA A 76 0.63 -6.35 -2.24
N GLU A 77 0.82 -5.06 -1.94
CA GLU A 77 2.14 -4.52 -1.59
C GLU A 77 2.63 -5.04 -0.23
N ALA A 78 1.73 -5.23 0.76
CA ALA A 78 2.07 -5.87 2.03
C ALA A 78 2.54 -7.31 1.81
N TRP A 79 1.80 -8.09 1.01
CA TRP A 79 2.16 -9.47 0.71
C TRP A 79 3.49 -9.56 -0.05
N LEU A 80 3.72 -8.72 -1.08
CA LEU A 80 4.98 -8.66 -1.83
C LEU A 80 6.16 -8.31 -0.92
N ALA A 81 6.01 -7.31 -0.06
CA ALA A 81 7.05 -6.89 0.87
C ALA A 81 7.42 -7.99 1.85
N ALA A 82 6.43 -8.59 2.54
CA ALA A 82 6.65 -9.62 3.53
C ALA A 82 7.19 -10.92 2.92
N SER A 83 6.73 -11.32 1.72
CA SER A 83 7.24 -12.47 1.01
C SER A 83 8.60 -12.22 0.33
N ARG A 84 9.15 -11.00 0.41
CA ARG A 84 10.40 -10.58 -0.22
C ARG A 84 10.42 -10.81 -1.73
N ILE A 85 9.27 -10.68 -2.37
CA ILE A 85 9.15 -10.77 -3.83
C ILE A 85 9.43 -9.40 -4.43
N PRO A 86 10.35 -9.29 -5.38
CA PRO A 86 10.66 -8.02 -6.04
C PRO A 86 9.41 -7.40 -6.69
N PRO A 87 9.14 -6.10 -6.48
CA PRO A 87 7.95 -5.45 -7.03
C PRO A 87 7.90 -5.41 -8.55
N GLY A 88 9.02 -5.66 -9.22
CA GLY A 88 9.11 -5.79 -10.68
C GLY A 88 8.86 -7.20 -11.23
N TRP A 89 8.55 -8.18 -10.36
CA TRP A 89 8.41 -9.59 -10.77
C TRP A 89 7.41 -9.84 -11.91
N LEU A 90 6.30 -9.12 -11.93
CA LEU A 90 5.24 -9.24 -12.93
C LEU A 90 5.39 -8.25 -14.10
N ARG A 91 6.44 -7.45 -14.13
CA ARG A 91 6.69 -6.59 -15.28
C ARG A 91 7.14 -7.45 -16.46
N ALA A 92 6.43 -7.28 -17.57
CA ALA A 92 6.51 -8.19 -18.74
C ALA A 92 7.83 -8.15 -19.51
N GLU A 93 8.76 -7.26 -19.16
CA GLU A 93 10.01 -7.09 -19.91
C GLU A 93 11.05 -8.13 -19.46
N PRO A 94 11.35 -9.17 -20.29
CA PRO A 94 12.40 -10.15 -19.97
C PRO A 94 13.79 -9.53 -19.97
N THR A 95 13.97 -8.44 -20.72
CA THR A 95 15.22 -7.72 -20.89
C THR A 95 15.06 -6.31 -20.31
N PRO A 96 15.94 -5.87 -19.38
CA PRO A 96 15.82 -4.55 -18.81
C PRO A 96 16.15 -3.47 -19.86
N PRO A 97 15.59 -2.24 -19.74
CA PRO A 97 15.85 -1.16 -20.70
C PRO A 97 17.34 -0.82 -20.84
N TRP A 98 18.10 -0.98 -19.76
CA TRP A 98 19.53 -0.71 -19.75
C TRP A 98 20.39 -1.81 -20.37
N ALA A 99 19.79 -2.91 -20.84
CA ALA A 99 20.56 -3.97 -21.53
C ALA A 99 21.20 -3.52 -22.86
N VAL A 100 20.79 -2.36 -23.38
CA VAL A 100 21.41 -1.75 -24.57
C VAL A 100 22.67 -0.93 -24.24
N LEU A 101 22.98 -0.75 -22.95
CA LEU A 101 24.18 -0.02 -22.54
C LEU A 101 25.43 -0.88 -22.75
N PRO A 102 26.57 -0.28 -23.14
CA PRO A 102 27.79 -1.00 -23.47
C PRO A 102 28.40 -1.84 -22.33
N ASP A 103 28.12 -1.44 -21.08
CA ASP A 103 28.59 -2.07 -19.86
C ASP A 103 27.58 -3.09 -19.25
N PHE A 104 26.50 -3.39 -19.96
CA PHE A 104 25.52 -4.39 -19.49
C PHE A 104 26.13 -5.80 -19.52
N ASP A 105 26.12 -6.47 -18.37
CA ASP A 105 26.49 -7.88 -18.24
C ASP A 105 25.24 -8.72 -17.91
N ALA A 106 24.89 -9.59 -18.85
CA ALA A 106 23.74 -10.49 -18.74
C ALA A 106 23.92 -11.53 -17.62
N ARG A 107 25.16 -11.90 -17.25
CA ARG A 107 25.45 -12.83 -16.16
C ARG A 107 25.16 -12.18 -14.82
N ILE A 108 25.67 -10.96 -14.60
CA ILE A 108 25.40 -10.18 -13.38
C ILE A 108 23.87 -10.00 -13.22
N TRP A 109 23.17 -9.69 -14.32
CA TRP A 109 21.71 -9.55 -14.27
C TRP A 109 21.00 -10.86 -13.91
N ALA A 110 21.47 -11.99 -14.45
CA ALA A 110 20.94 -13.32 -14.11
C ALA A 110 21.18 -13.65 -12.62
N ASP A 111 22.37 -13.35 -12.10
CA ASP A 111 22.72 -13.59 -10.70
C ASP A 111 21.86 -12.73 -9.76
N VAL A 112 21.66 -11.43 -10.05
CA VAL A 112 20.78 -10.55 -9.28
C VAL A 112 19.34 -11.09 -9.24
N LYS A 113 18.82 -11.58 -10.38
CA LYS A 113 17.49 -12.20 -10.43
C LYS A 113 17.42 -13.48 -9.63
N SER A 114 18.45 -14.33 -9.72
CA SER A 114 18.55 -15.59 -8.98
C SER A 114 18.58 -15.33 -7.47
N GLU A 115 19.43 -14.41 -7.02
CA GLU A 115 19.52 -14.01 -5.62
C GLU A 115 18.21 -13.43 -5.09
N ALA A 116 17.55 -12.56 -5.85
CA ALA A 116 16.25 -12.00 -5.48
C ALA A 116 15.17 -13.09 -5.35
N ARG A 117 15.20 -14.12 -6.22
CA ARG A 117 14.32 -15.30 -6.12
C ARG A 117 14.61 -16.14 -4.89
N ALA A 118 15.89 -16.39 -4.61
CA ALA A 118 16.31 -17.18 -3.46
C ALA A 118 15.92 -16.55 -2.10
N ARG A 119 15.78 -15.22 -2.06
CA ARG A 119 15.32 -14.49 -0.86
C ARG A 119 13.82 -14.53 -0.65
N SER A 120 13.03 -14.98 -1.62
CA SER A 120 11.58 -15.05 -1.51
C SER A 120 11.16 -16.11 -0.48
N ARG A 121 10.15 -15.77 0.35
CA ARG A 121 9.60 -16.68 1.36
C ARG A 121 8.09 -16.87 1.17
N ARG A 122 7.59 -18.04 1.55
CA ARG A 122 6.16 -18.28 1.65
C ARG A 122 5.62 -17.67 2.93
N LEU A 123 4.43 -17.10 2.87
CA LEU A 123 3.74 -16.58 4.04
C LEU A 123 2.63 -17.55 4.48
N PRO A 124 2.33 -17.62 5.79
CA PRO A 124 1.21 -18.39 6.29
C PRO A 124 -0.12 -17.91 5.70
N GLY A 125 -1.03 -18.86 5.44
CA GLY A 125 -2.37 -18.52 4.97
C GLY A 125 -3.14 -17.71 6.01
N GLY A 126 -3.71 -16.56 5.58
CA GLY A 126 -4.48 -15.67 6.44
C GLY A 126 -3.64 -14.74 7.33
N LEU A 127 -2.33 -14.64 7.07
CA LEU A 127 -1.47 -13.60 7.66
C LEU A 127 -1.89 -12.21 7.16
N VAL A 128 -2.15 -12.09 5.86
CA VAL A 128 -2.71 -10.89 5.23
C VAL A 128 -4.17 -11.15 4.91
N THR A 129 -5.05 -10.28 5.38
CA THR A 129 -6.50 -10.39 5.21
C THR A 129 -7.08 -9.05 4.81
N GLY A 130 -8.19 -9.07 4.07
CA GLY A 130 -8.90 -7.86 3.69
C GLY A 130 -10.41 -8.02 3.78
N ALA A 131 -11.07 -6.89 3.96
CA ALA A 131 -12.51 -6.79 3.88
C ALA A 131 -12.92 -5.54 3.10
N ASP A 132 -14.08 -5.57 2.52
CA ASP A 132 -14.76 -4.41 1.95
C ASP A 132 -16.27 -4.62 2.05
N LEU A 133 -17.02 -3.53 2.17
CA LEU A 133 -18.48 -3.59 2.18
C LEU A 133 -19.05 -3.87 0.77
N ASP A 134 -18.31 -3.44 -0.28
CA ASP A 134 -18.70 -3.60 -1.68
C ASP A 134 -18.18 -4.94 -2.26
N PRO A 135 -19.08 -5.89 -2.58
CA PRO A 135 -18.71 -7.16 -3.22
C PRO A 135 -18.01 -6.96 -4.58
N ALA A 136 -18.32 -5.90 -5.32
CA ALA A 136 -17.68 -5.61 -6.60
C ALA A 136 -16.22 -5.17 -6.42
N ALA A 137 -15.93 -4.40 -5.37
CA ALA A 137 -14.56 -4.08 -4.99
C ALA A 137 -13.77 -5.34 -4.64
N LEU A 138 -14.36 -6.27 -3.88
CA LEU A 138 -13.74 -7.56 -3.55
C LEU A 138 -13.50 -8.45 -4.76
N ALA A 139 -14.42 -8.48 -5.73
CA ALA A 139 -14.21 -9.20 -6.98
C ALA A 139 -13.01 -8.64 -7.75
N THR A 140 -12.91 -7.30 -7.82
CA THR A 140 -11.74 -6.61 -8.38
C THR A 140 -10.46 -6.94 -7.63
N ALA A 141 -10.50 -6.94 -6.29
CA ALA A 141 -9.35 -7.31 -5.46
C ALA A 141 -8.89 -8.74 -5.73
N ARG A 142 -9.81 -9.72 -5.79
CA ARG A 142 -9.47 -11.10 -6.15
C ARG A 142 -8.77 -11.18 -7.49
N THR A 143 -9.35 -10.58 -8.53
CA THR A 143 -8.75 -10.56 -9.88
C THR A 143 -7.33 -10.00 -9.90
N ASN A 144 -7.07 -8.94 -9.13
CA ASN A 144 -5.74 -8.36 -9.02
C ASN A 144 -4.77 -9.26 -8.22
N LEU A 145 -5.23 -9.79 -7.08
CA LEU A 145 -4.40 -10.61 -6.18
C LEU A 145 -4.06 -11.98 -6.80
N ASP A 146 -4.95 -12.56 -7.61
CA ASP A 146 -4.71 -13.83 -8.32
C ASP A 146 -3.55 -13.73 -9.33
N ARG A 147 -3.15 -12.53 -9.71
CA ARG A 147 -1.98 -12.30 -10.57
C ARG A 147 -0.65 -12.29 -9.80
N LEU A 148 -0.68 -12.19 -8.50
CA LEU A 148 0.54 -12.27 -7.70
C LEU A 148 1.18 -13.65 -7.83
N PRO A 149 2.50 -13.77 -7.64
CA PRO A 149 3.19 -15.06 -7.75
C PRO A 149 2.53 -16.16 -6.92
N ALA A 150 2.60 -17.41 -7.40
CA ALA A 150 1.95 -18.57 -6.79
C ALA A 150 2.18 -18.69 -5.28
N GLY A 151 1.13 -19.04 -4.55
CA GLY A 151 1.16 -19.20 -3.09
C GLY A 151 0.56 -18.03 -2.31
N VAL A 152 -0.07 -17.07 -2.98
CA VAL A 152 -0.83 -16.02 -2.32
C VAL A 152 -2.02 -16.63 -1.58
N ALA A 153 -2.01 -16.46 -0.26
CA ALA A 153 -3.06 -16.92 0.62
C ALA A 153 -3.74 -15.75 1.36
N ILE A 154 -4.01 -14.66 0.62
CA ILE A 154 -4.75 -13.50 1.13
C ILE A 154 -6.23 -13.85 1.21
N ARG A 155 -6.81 -13.72 2.40
CA ARG A 155 -8.24 -13.98 2.60
C ARG A 155 -9.03 -12.70 2.51
N LEU A 156 -10.08 -12.71 1.66
CA LEU A 156 -11.00 -11.60 1.46
C LEU A 156 -12.40 -11.99 1.93
N ARG A 157 -13.08 -11.07 2.63
CA ARG A 157 -14.47 -11.26 3.05
C ARG A 157 -15.29 -9.97 2.85
N THR A 158 -16.56 -10.10 2.59
CA THR A 158 -17.50 -8.97 2.69
C THR A 158 -17.74 -8.67 4.16
N ALA A 159 -17.41 -7.46 4.62
CA ALA A 159 -17.65 -7.02 5.99
C ALA A 159 -17.67 -5.50 6.07
N ASP A 160 -18.38 -4.99 7.09
CA ASP A 160 -18.41 -3.57 7.40
C ASP A 160 -17.24 -3.20 8.33
N ALA A 161 -16.47 -2.20 7.97
CA ALA A 161 -15.37 -1.70 8.80
C ALA A 161 -15.84 -1.14 10.16
N ARG A 162 -17.12 -0.76 10.29
CA ARG A 162 -17.72 -0.32 11.54
C ARG A 162 -17.89 -1.45 12.56
N GLU A 163 -17.85 -2.69 12.11
CA GLU A 163 -17.93 -3.92 12.90
C GLU A 163 -16.57 -4.62 13.05
N LEU A 164 -15.46 -3.90 12.69
CA LEU A 164 -14.12 -4.44 12.77
C LEU A 164 -13.81 -4.97 14.18
N ALA A 165 -13.28 -6.19 14.22
CA ALA A 165 -12.76 -6.80 15.44
C ALA A 165 -11.49 -7.62 15.10
N LEU A 166 -10.41 -7.38 15.85
CA LEU A 166 -9.12 -8.03 15.62
C LEU A 166 -8.48 -8.45 16.95
N PRO A 167 -7.73 -9.55 16.96
CA PRO A 167 -6.99 -9.97 18.13
C PRO A 167 -5.83 -8.99 18.43
N PRO A 168 -5.35 -8.95 19.69
CA PRO A 168 -4.13 -8.21 20.05
C PRO A 168 -2.94 -8.60 19.17
N GLY A 169 -2.01 -7.68 18.95
CA GLY A 169 -0.83 -7.87 18.10
C GLY A 169 -1.12 -7.66 16.60
N ALA A 170 -2.37 -7.67 16.13
CA ALA A 170 -2.66 -7.43 14.73
C ALA A 170 -2.36 -5.97 14.31
N THR A 171 -2.03 -5.80 13.04
CA THR A 171 -1.87 -4.49 12.40
C THR A 171 -3.06 -4.22 11.48
N VAL A 172 -3.73 -3.08 11.66
CA VAL A 172 -4.66 -2.51 10.68
C VAL A 172 -3.88 -1.58 9.76
N LEU A 173 -4.05 -1.77 8.47
CA LEU A 173 -3.47 -0.87 7.46
C LEU A 173 -4.54 -0.58 6.41
N THR A 174 -5.00 0.67 6.32
CA THR A 174 -6.16 0.97 5.48
C THR A 174 -6.12 2.37 4.87
N ASN A 175 -6.76 2.50 3.72
CA ASN A 175 -7.00 3.75 2.99
C ASN A 175 -8.51 3.97 2.82
N PRO A 176 -9.19 4.50 3.85
CA PRO A 176 -10.62 4.77 3.78
C PRO A 176 -10.97 5.81 2.70
N PRO A 177 -12.20 5.86 2.20
CA PRO A 177 -12.64 6.93 1.32
C PRO A 177 -12.56 8.27 2.03
N TYR A 178 -12.05 9.29 1.35
CA TYR A 178 -11.90 10.66 1.87
C TYR A 178 -12.61 11.72 1.05
N GLY A 179 -13.77 11.35 0.49
CA GLY A 179 -14.81 12.29 0.08
C GLY A 179 -14.43 13.36 -0.94
N VAL A 180 -13.82 12.98 -2.08
CA VAL A 180 -13.58 13.92 -3.21
C VAL A 180 -14.88 14.29 -3.96
N ARG A 181 -16.02 13.67 -3.59
CA ARG A 181 -17.32 13.98 -4.25
C ARG A 181 -18.12 14.96 -3.41
N ILE A 182 -18.48 16.07 -4.03
CA ILE A 182 -19.38 17.09 -3.46
C ILE A 182 -20.66 16.40 -2.94
N GLY A 183 -21.02 16.66 -1.65
CA GLY A 183 -22.25 16.19 -1.03
C GLY A 183 -22.14 14.93 -0.15
N ARG A 184 -20.98 14.25 -0.06
CA ARG A 184 -20.79 13.06 0.80
C ARG A 184 -19.91 13.28 2.04
N GLN A 185 -19.56 14.52 2.36
CA GLN A 185 -18.67 14.81 3.50
C GLN A 185 -19.24 14.26 4.82
N HIS A 186 -20.53 14.43 5.04
CA HIS A 186 -21.19 13.94 6.27
C HIS A 186 -21.12 12.41 6.41
N GLU A 187 -21.32 11.66 5.32
CA GLU A 187 -21.20 10.19 5.31
C GLU A 187 -19.78 9.74 5.64
N VAL A 188 -18.76 10.44 5.10
CA VAL A 188 -17.35 10.18 5.38
C VAL A 188 -17.01 10.49 6.84
N ASP A 189 -17.47 11.59 7.37
CA ASP A 189 -17.29 11.95 8.79
C ASP A 189 -17.86 10.87 9.73
N LEU A 190 -19.06 10.37 9.43
CA LEU A 190 -19.70 9.29 10.19
C LEU A 190 -18.91 7.98 10.07
N LEU A 191 -18.40 7.65 8.88
CA LEU A 191 -17.57 6.47 8.67
C LEU A 191 -16.30 6.52 9.52
N TYR A 192 -15.57 7.66 9.49
CA TYR A 192 -14.34 7.81 10.29
C TYR A 192 -14.61 7.73 11.79
N LYS A 193 -15.69 8.35 12.26
CA LYS A 193 -16.10 8.24 13.66
C LYS A 193 -16.40 6.79 14.04
N ALA A 194 -17.19 6.10 13.23
CA ALA A 194 -17.57 4.70 13.48
C ALA A 194 -16.37 3.75 13.41
N LEU A 195 -15.44 3.96 12.47
CA LEU A 195 -14.18 3.22 12.40
C LEU A 195 -13.34 3.43 13.67
N GLY A 196 -13.19 4.69 14.13
CA GLY A 196 -12.48 4.99 15.36
C GLY A 196 -13.10 4.34 16.59
N ASP A 197 -14.43 4.32 16.66
CA ASP A 197 -15.18 3.65 17.73
C ASP A 197 -15.03 2.12 17.69
N ALA A 198 -15.02 1.50 16.49
CA ALA A 198 -14.78 0.07 16.33
C ALA A 198 -13.34 -0.31 16.74
N LEU A 199 -12.36 0.47 16.31
CA LEU A 199 -10.96 0.28 16.70
C LEU A 199 -10.78 0.32 18.23
N LYS A 200 -11.39 1.27 18.91
CA LYS A 200 -11.32 1.39 20.37
C LYS A 200 -11.93 0.18 21.08
N ARG A 201 -13.12 -0.21 20.66
CA ARG A 201 -13.89 -1.24 21.36
C ARG A 201 -13.43 -2.66 21.08
N ASN A 202 -13.10 -2.95 19.82
CA ASN A 202 -12.99 -4.32 19.33
C ASN A 202 -11.55 -4.70 18.91
N CYS A 203 -10.59 -3.76 18.97
CA CYS A 203 -9.21 -4.01 18.54
C CYS A 203 -8.18 -3.63 19.62
N PRO A 204 -8.37 -4.00 20.90
CA PRO A 204 -7.40 -3.66 21.94
C PRO A 204 -6.06 -4.37 21.67
N GLY A 205 -4.95 -3.71 21.95
CA GLY A 205 -3.61 -4.25 21.74
C GLY A 205 -3.18 -4.33 20.28
N THR A 206 -3.90 -3.66 19.35
CA THR A 206 -3.52 -3.57 17.94
C THR A 206 -2.89 -2.22 17.62
N THR A 207 -2.20 -2.15 16.48
CA THR A 207 -1.73 -0.90 15.87
C THR A 207 -2.51 -0.65 14.59
N ALA A 208 -3.06 0.56 14.43
CA ALA A 208 -3.75 0.94 13.21
C ALA A 208 -3.00 2.06 12.47
N TRP A 209 -2.76 1.86 11.18
CA TRP A 209 -2.23 2.84 10.26
C TRP A 209 -3.30 3.21 9.24
N ILE A 210 -3.67 4.47 9.19
CA ILE A 210 -4.77 4.97 8.37
C ILE A 210 -4.26 6.10 7.49
N LEU A 211 -4.43 5.99 6.18
CA LEU A 211 -4.20 7.08 5.25
C LEU A 211 -5.45 7.97 5.20
N CYS A 212 -5.35 9.16 5.73
CA CYS A 212 -6.42 10.15 5.71
C CYS A 212 -6.16 11.19 4.62
N GLY A 213 -7.08 11.34 3.67
CA GLY A 213 -6.94 12.30 2.56
C GLY A 213 -7.29 13.75 2.94
N ASP A 214 -7.74 13.97 4.18
CA ASP A 214 -7.97 15.29 4.76
C ASP A 214 -7.54 15.26 6.23
N THR A 215 -6.83 16.30 6.66
CA THR A 215 -6.36 16.43 8.04
C THR A 215 -7.50 16.54 9.05
N THR A 216 -8.66 17.06 8.64
CA THR A 216 -9.85 17.17 9.49
C THR A 216 -10.42 15.80 9.85
N LEU A 217 -10.32 14.81 8.95
CA LEU A 217 -10.77 13.44 9.16
C LEU A 217 -9.99 12.71 10.25
N VAL A 218 -8.73 13.08 10.49
CA VAL A 218 -7.95 12.55 11.61
C VAL A 218 -8.63 12.83 12.96
N GLY A 219 -9.20 14.03 13.11
CA GLY A 219 -9.97 14.39 14.31
C GLY A 219 -11.25 13.58 14.48
N LYS A 220 -11.90 13.19 13.36
CA LYS A 220 -13.15 12.40 13.38
C LYS A 220 -12.97 10.98 13.92
N LEU A 221 -11.77 10.41 13.82
CA LEU A 221 -11.46 9.09 14.43
C LEU A 221 -11.65 9.09 15.96
N GLY A 222 -11.61 10.28 16.59
CA GLY A 222 -11.73 10.40 18.04
C GLY A 222 -10.64 9.65 18.82
N LEU A 223 -9.50 9.40 18.18
CA LEU A 223 -8.29 8.78 18.71
C LEU A 223 -7.12 9.75 18.55
N ARG A 224 -6.17 9.73 19.48
CA ARG A 224 -4.97 10.57 19.39
C ARG A 224 -3.86 9.81 18.65
N PRO A 225 -3.45 10.24 17.45
CA PRO A 225 -2.33 9.63 16.76
C PRO A 225 -1.00 9.81 17.47
N GLY A 226 -0.21 8.73 17.55
CA GLY A 226 1.17 8.78 18.04
C GLY A 226 2.14 9.30 16.97
N VAL A 227 1.81 9.04 15.68
CA VAL A 227 2.61 9.45 14.52
C VAL A 227 1.71 10.06 13.46
N ARG A 228 2.21 11.08 12.75
CA ARG A 228 1.56 11.69 11.58
C ARG A 228 2.60 11.96 10.51
N ILE A 229 2.47 11.32 9.35
CA ILE A 229 3.39 11.45 8.23
C ILE A 229 2.66 12.10 7.05
N PRO A 230 3.14 13.24 6.52
CA PRO A 230 2.56 13.82 5.30
C PRO A 230 2.92 12.96 4.09
N LEU A 231 1.93 12.66 3.26
CA LEU A 231 2.06 11.91 2.02
C LEU A 231 1.16 12.54 0.95
N TRP A 232 1.39 12.22 -0.31
CA TRP A 232 0.58 12.69 -1.43
C TRP A 232 0.04 11.52 -2.25
N ASN A 233 -1.27 11.45 -2.40
CA ASN A 233 -1.91 10.52 -3.32
C ASN A 233 -2.32 11.27 -4.59
N GLY A 234 -1.45 11.25 -5.61
CA GLY A 234 -1.56 12.15 -6.74
C GLY A 234 -1.43 13.61 -6.30
N GLY A 235 -2.44 14.43 -6.60
CA GLY A 235 -2.51 15.84 -6.17
C GLY A 235 -3.11 16.05 -4.77
N ILE A 236 -3.52 15.00 -4.06
CA ILE A 236 -4.20 15.10 -2.76
C ILE A 236 -3.18 14.97 -1.64
N GLU A 237 -3.11 16.00 -0.79
CA GLU A 237 -2.31 15.95 0.44
C GLU A 237 -3.00 15.06 1.47
N CYS A 238 -2.30 14.02 1.92
CA CYS A 238 -2.80 13.05 2.87
C CYS A 238 -1.97 13.05 4.16
N ARG A 239 -2.51 12.42 5.20
CA ARG A 239 -1.78 12.11 6.43
C ARG A 239 -1.88 10.62 6.71
N LEU A 240 -0.74 9.95 6.76
CA LEU A 240 -0.66 8.60 7.32
C LEU A 240 -0.54 8.73 8.84
N VAL A 241 -1.52 8.22 9.56
CA VAL A 241 -1.57 8.30 11.02
C VAL A 241 -1.42 6.93 11.66
N ARG A 242 -0.65 6.87 12.77
CA ARG A 242 -0.54 5.69 13.62
C ARG A 242 -1.37 5.87 14.88
N LEU A 243 -2.17 4.86 15.17
CA LEU A 243 -2.98 4.76 16.37
C LEU A 243 -2.58 3.49 17.13
N ASP A 244 -2.08 3.63 18.36
CA ASP A 244 -1.80 2.50 19.24
C ASP A 244 -3.03 2.29 20.15
N LEU A 245 -3.64 1.09 20.03
CA LEU A 245 -4.88 0.76 20.70
C LEU A 245 -4.59 -0.07 21.96
N PHE A 246 -4.63 0.56 23.11
CA PHE A 246 -4.30 -0.07 24.39
C PHE A 246 -5.48 -0.87 24.94
N ALA A 247 -5.19 -1.98 25.62
CA ALA A 247 -6.16 -2.71 26.42
C ALA A 247 -6.30 -2.00 27.79
N GLY A 248 -7.37 -1.24 27.98
CA GLY A 248 -7.67 -0.55 29.23
C GLY A 248 -7.38 0.96 29.22
N PRO A 249 -7.71 1.67 30.32
CA PRO A 249 -7.45 3.09 30.43
C PRO A 249 -5.94 3.37 30.40
N ARG A 250 -5.54 4.34 29.59
CA ARG A 250 -4.15 4.78 29.50
C ARG A 250 -3.73 5.35 30.87
N GLU A 251 -2.75 4.74 31.54
CA GLU A 251 -2.11 5.37 32.69
C GLU A 251 -1.58 6.75 32.27
N ARG A 252 -2.08 7.80 32.89
CA ARG A 252 -1.52 9.14 32.70
C ARG A 252 -0.11 9.12 33.28
N LYS A 253 0.92 9.28 32.43
CA LYS A 253 2.25 9.63 32.97
C LYS A 253 2.10 10.87 33.81
N PRO A 254 2.61 10.88 35.05
CA PRO A 254 2.66 12.09 35.84
C PRO A 254 3.46 13.16 35.07
N GLU A 255 2.91 14.34 34.98
CA GLU A 255 3.62 15.51 34.44
C GLU A 255 4.82 15.80 35.38
N SER A 256 6.01 15.65 34.85
CA SER A 256 7.28 16.02 35.49
C SER A 256 7.62 17.46 35.18
#